data_4c9851a15de00b9f7ad0c9c0cd7e556d
#
_entry.id   4c9851a15de00b9f7ad0c9c0cd7e556d
#
_cell.length_a   1.000
_cell.length_b   1.000
_cell.length_c   1.000
_cell.angle_alpha   90.00
_cell.angle_beta   90.00
_cell.angle_gamma   90.00
#
_symmetry.space_group_name_H-M   'P 1'
#
loop_
_entity.id
_entity.type
_entity.pdbx_description
1 polymer ?
#
loop_
_entity_poly.entity_id
_entity_poly.type
_entity_poly.pdbx_seq_one_letter_code
_entity_poly.pdbx_strand_id
1 'polypeptide(L)'
;MVMSAYPSIRERLFRLAPVASTESVPVLCIRFLLILMSLLVIGVMIAFGVKPVGMWMHRHRFILGASVIAACVLLNISGSSIGMWNYWLGHDMSTDVVWGTPRIMRTDEYVVGTPLAFSQSYSGYSYFNDLFGNKPADMFIVKDAPVLALAELFRPFHWGYILFGSSRGLAFYWSARLVVLFLAAYEFFLCISNDRRQEKHKGVAFVGAILIACAPLVQWWFAVNALPEMLIAIFVSIVCFDRYLGDTESGHRAAYAAVILICAGMFALTLYPAWQISLGYLLAGLILCIVIRHWGHIRISRKDALIFVGEIALFCVILGSAVVTSWGTIQSMHTAYPGARQSIGGGLPPLSLISSVGTLFFPFKDYAVDSVTTNMVEASRFVDLFPLGIILAVFGMIKRKKVDVLSAWLIAVIALFSVFACVGMPLWLSKIMMLTSVTSGRCVVVLGVANIAVLVRAA
;
A
#
# COMPACT_ATOMS: atom_id res chain seq x y z
N MET A 1 -36.92 1.66 10.79
CA MET A 1 -36.90 2.46 12.02
C MET A 1 -35.52 2.64 12.60
N VAL A 2 -34.49 2.84 11.76
CA VAL A 2 -33.07 3.04 12.13
C VAL A 2 -32.51 4.36 11.58
N MET A 3 -33.31 5.14 10.85
CA MET A 3 -32.87 6.37 10.16
C MET A 3 -32.94 7.67 10.96
N SER A 4 -33.39 7.65 12.22
CA SER A 4 -33.51 8.90 13.01
C SER A 4 -32.31 9.19 13.94
N ALA A 5 -31.24 8.41 13.88
CA ALA A 5 -30.12 8.55 14.82
C ALA A 5 -28.89 9.28 14.25
N TYR A 6 -28.95 9.82 13.02
CA TYR A 6 -27.83 10.59 12.48
C TYR A 6 -28.01 12.07 12.75
N PRO A 7 -27.10 12.70 13.52
CA PRO A 7 -27.15 14.15 13.75
C PRO A 7 -27.00 14.91 12.44
N SER A 8 -27.73 16.00 12.31
CA SER A 8 -27.69 16.87 11.12
C SER A 8 -26.28 17.41 10.87
N ILE A 9 -25.98 17.78 9.62
CA ILE A 9 -24.69 18.39 9.23
C ILE A 9 -24.37 19.61 10.13
N ARG A 10 -25.38 20.34 10.57
CA ARG A 10 -25.25 21.48 11.47
C ARG A 10 -24.75 21.04 12.86
N GLU A 11 -25.27 19.98 13.42
CA GLU A 11 -24.80 19.42 14.69
C GLU A 11 -23.38 18.85 14.59
N ARG A 12 -22.99 18.31 13.43
CA ARG A 12 -21.63 17.80 13.20
C ARG A 12 -20.58 18.92 13.03
N LEU A 13 -20.94 20.05 12.42
CA LEU A 13 -20.09 21.23 12.30
C LEU A 13 -19.91 21.93 13.66
N PHE A 14 -20.93 21.96 14.50
CA PHE A 14 -20.84 22.53 15.86
C PHE A 14 -20.20 21.60 16.89
N ARG A 15 -20.12 20.29 16.62
CA ARG A 15 -19.33 19.34 17.45
C ARG A 15 -17.81 19.43 17.25
N LEU A 16 -17.32 20.36 16.46
CA LEU A 16 -15.91 20.75 16.47
C LEU A 16 -15.54 21.61 17.69
N ALA A 17 -16.52 22.08 18.47
CA ALA A 17 -16.25 22.59 19.78
C ALA A 17 -15.89 21.41 20.72
N PRO A 18 -14.79 21.47 21.47
CA PRO A 18 -14.45 20.43 22.42
C PRO A 18 -15.62 20.26 23.39
N VAL A 19 -16.31 19.12 23.30
CA VAL A 19 -17.21 18.71 24.37
C VAL A 19 -16.28 18.39 25.54
N ALA A 20 -16.15 19.37 26.44
CA ALA A 20 -15.43 19.15 27.68
C ALA A 20 -16.04 17.91 28.34
N SER A 21 -15.20 16.97 28.71
CA SER A 21 -15.40 16.06 29.83
C SER A 21 -15.35 14.56 29.65
N THR A 22 -15.19 13.96 28.44
CA THR A 22 -15.10 12.49 28.34
C THR A 22 -13.78 11.97 27.74
N GLU A 23 -12.89 12.86 27.35
CA GLU A 23 -11.62 12.43 26.77
C GLU A 23 -10.62 12.06 27.86
N SER A 24 -10.00 10.90 27.74
CA SER A 24 -8.98 10.46 28.67
C SER A 24 -7.76 11.41 28.66
N VAL A 25 -7.20 11.70 29.84
CA VAL A 25 -6.01 12.56 29.95
C VAL A 25 -4.86 12.15 29.02
N PRO A 26 -4.55 10.85 28.84
CA PRO A 26 -3.54 10.41 27.85
C PRO A 26 -3.83 10.87 26.44
N VAL A 27 -5.07 10.79 25.97
CA VAL A 27 -5.47 11.23 24.60
C VAL A 27 -5.25 12.73 24.43
N LEU A 28 -5.63 13.54 25.44
CA LEU A 28 -5.39 14.98 25.41
C LEU A 28 -3.91 15.31 25.38
N CYS A 29 -3.08 14.62 26.18
CA CYS A 29 -1.63 14.79 26.17
C CYS A 29 -1.03 14.45 24.79
N ILE A 30 -1.46 13.36 24.16
CA ILE A 30 -0.99 12.97 22.83
C ILE A 30 -1.39 14.02 21.79
N ARG A 31 -2.63 14.50 21.80
CA ARG A 31 -3.08 15.57 20.89
C ARG A 31 -2.26 16.84 21.06
N PHE A 32 -2.03 17.25 22.31
CA PHE A 32 -1.20 18.41 22.61
C PHE A 32 0.22 18.25 22.07
N LEU A 33 0.85 17.09 22.28
CA LEU A 33 2.17 16.78 21.75
C LEU A 33 2.21 16.81 20.22
N LEU A 34 1.21 16.26 19.53
CA LEU A 34 1.13 16.28 18.07
C LEU A 34 1.00 17.71 17.53
N ILE A 35 0.18 18.55 18.17
CA ILE A 35 0.05 19.98 17.81
C ILE A 35 1.37 20.71 18.05
N LEU A 36 1.98 20.52 19.21
CA LEU A 36 3.27 21.14 19.55
C LEU A 36 4.37 20.74 18.58
N MET A 37 4.47 19.45 18.23
CA MET A 37 5.43 18.96 17.22
C MET A 37 5.18 19.56 15.84
N SER A 38 3.91 19.68 15.45
CA SER A 38 3.55 20.30 14.16
C SER A 38 3.96 21.78 14.12
N LEU A 39 3.70 22.53 15.20
CA LEU A 39 4.10 23.93 15.33
C LEU A 39 5.62 24.08 15.37
N LEU A 40 6.33 23.16 16.03
CA LEU A 40 7.80 23.14 16.05
C LEU A 40 8.34 22.93 14.65
N VAL A 41 7.84 21.96 13.88
CA VAL A 41 8.27 21.73 12.50
C VAL A 41 8.04 22.97 11.63
N ILE A 42 6.86 23.59 11.73
CA ILE A 42 6.54 24.82 11.00
C ILE A 42 7.49 25.95 11.43
N GLY A 43 7.72 26.14 12.72
CA GLY A 43 8.67 27.13 13.25
C GLY A 43 10.09 26.94 12.74
N VAL A 44 10.59 25.70 12.72
CA VAL A 44 11.89 25.34 12.15
C VAL A 44 11.95 25.64 10.65
N MET A 45 10.88 25.32 9.91
CA MET A 45 10.82 25.63 8.46
C MET A 45 10.83 27.15 8.19
N ILE A 46 10.17 27.94 9.04
CA ILE A 46 10.19 29.41 8.96
C ILE A 46 11.57 29.96 9.32
N ALA A 47 12.18 29.48 10.42
CA ALA A 47 13.44 29.99 10.91
C ALA A 47 14.63 29.66 10.01
N PHE A 48 14.70 28.44 9.47
CA PHE A 48 15.84 27.93 8.70
C PHE A 48 15.59 27.89 7.19
N GLY A 49 14.35 28.11 6.75
CA GLY A 49 13.92 28.00 5.37
C GLY A 49 13.60 26.57 4.94
N VAL A 50 12.77 26.44 3.91
CA VAL A 50 12.27 25.14 3.44
C VAL A 50 13.37 24.27 2.82
N LYS A 51 14.31 24.86 2.07
CA LYS A 51 15.37 24.11 1.38
C LYS A 51 16.34 23.39 2.33
N PRO A 52 16.98 24.07 3.31
CA PRO A 52 17.88 23.41 4.25
C PRO A 52 17.18 22.32 5.07
N VAL A 53 15.96 22.59 5.53
CA VAL A 53 15.15 21.62 6.28
C VAL A 53 14.82 20.41 5.41
N GLY A 54 14.42 20.61 4.15
CA GLY A 54 14.15 19.53 3.21
C GLY A 54 15.38 18.67 2.91
N MET A 55 16.56 19.29 2.78
CA MET A 55 17.81 18.55 2.60
C MET A 55 18.18 17.73 3.84
N TRP A 56 18.00 18.30 5.03
CA TRP A 56 18.23 17.61 6.28
C TRP A 56 17.27 16.42 6.45
N MET A 57 15.99 16.62 6.18
CA MET A 57 14.98 15.55 6.20
C MET A 57 15.32 14.44 5.20
N HIS A 58 15.72 14.79 3.98
CA HIS A 58 16.16 13.82 2.98
C HIS A 58 17.34 12.99 3.48
N ARG A 59 18.33 13.62 4.10
CA ARG A 59 19.52 12.93 4.65
C ARG A 59 19.15 11.95 5.77
N HIS A 60 18.21 12.32 6.63
CA HIS A 60 17.87 11.56 7.84
C HIS A 60 16.54 10.80 7.71
N ARG A 61 15.97 10.69 6.51
CA ARG A 61 14.62 10.16 6.26
C ARG A 61 14.33 8.79 6.86
N PHE A 62 15.31 7.88 6.84
CA PHE A 62 15.15 6.54 7.42
C PHE A 62 15.13 6.58 8.94
N ILE A 63 15.97 7.40 9.56
CA ILE A 63 15.98 7.59 11.02
C ILE A 63 14.68 8.25 11.46
N LEU A 64 14.24 9.28 10.75
CA LEU A 64 12.95 9.95 11.01
C LEU A 64 11.79 8.96 10.88
N GLY A 65 11.76 8.14 9.83
CA GLY A 65 10.75 7.11 9.66
C GLY A 65 10.74 6.10 10.81
N ALA A 66 11.90 5.59 11.18
CA ALA A 66 12.04 4.68 12.33
C ALA A 66 11.57 5.33 13.63
N SER A 67 11.90 6.61 13.85
CA SER A 67 11.45 7.36 15.04
C SER A 67 9.94 7.53 15.10
N VAL A 68 9.29 7.79 13.94
CA VAL A 68 7.83 7.87 13.84
C VAL A 68 7.19 6.52 14.19
N ILE A 69 7.70 5.42 13.63
CA ILE A 69 7.21 4.08 13.96
C ILE A 69 7.36 3.80 15.46
N ALA A 70 8.55 4.05 16.01
CA ALA A 70 8.81 3.85 17.43
C ALA A 70 7.86 4.69 18.32
N ALA A 71 7.63 5.95 17.97
CA ALA A 71 6.70 6.81 18.69
C ALA A 71 5.26 6.27 18.64
N CYS A 72 4.78 5.83 17.45
CA CYS A 72 3.46 5.23 17.32
C CYS A 72 3.31 3.96 18.18
N VAL A 73 4.34 3.10 18.19
CA VAL A 73 4.33 1.87 19.01
C VAL A 73 4.35 2.18 20.51
N LEU A 74 5.17 3.14 20.94
CA LEU A 74 5.26 3.54 22.35
C LEU A 74 3.97 4.20 22.83
N LEU A 75 3.35 5.03 22.00
CA LEU A 75 2.11 5.73 22.30
C LEU A 75 0.85 4.93 21.95
N ASN A 76 1.02 3.72 21.41
CA ASN A 76 -0.07 2.83 21.00
C ASN A 76 -1.02 3.45 19.95
N ILE A 77 -0.46 4.24 19.00
CA ILE A 77 -1.23 4.94 17.98
C ILE A 77 -1.31 4.06 16.72
N SER A 78 -2.53 3.77 16.26
CA SER A 78 -2.81 3.08 15.01
C SER A 78 -3.86 3.81 14.17
N GLY A 79 -3.96 3.45 12.90
CA GLY A 79 -5.04 3.93 12.03
C GLY A 79 -6.25 2.99 11.98
N SER A 80 -6.30 1.99 12.85
CA SER A 80 -7.38 1.01 12.94
C SER A 80 -8.71 1.65 13.34
N SER A 81 -9.80 1.09 12.84
CA SER A 81 -11.17 1.43 13.26
C SER A 81 -11.66 0.52 14.40
N ILE A 82 -10.74 -0.13 15.14
CA ILE A 82 -11.08 -1.05 16.23
C ILE A 82 -11.95 -0.38 17.32
N GLY A 83 -11.85 0.94 17.50
CA GLY A 83 -12.72 1.71 18.37
C GLY A 83 -14.22 1.63 18.03
N MET A 84 -14.59 1.11 16.84
CA MET A 84 -15.97 0.79 16.50
C MET A 84 -16.61 -0.22 17.46
N TRP A 85 -15.82 -1.08 18.11
CA TRP A 85 -16.33 -2.00 19.12
C TRP A 85 -16.92 -1.27 20.32
N ASN A 86 -16.47 -0.08 20.68
CA ASN A 86 -17.09 0.74 21.72
C ASN A 86 -18.56 1.01 21.44
N TYR A 87 -18.89 1.33 20.15
CA TYR A 87 -20.30 1.50 19.74
C TYR A 87 -21.14 0.25 19.95
N TRP A 88 -20.59 -0.92 19.56
CA TRP A 88 -21.31 -2.19 19.73
C TRP A 88 -21.49 -2.59 21.19
N LEU A 89 -20.58 -2.12 22.07
CA LEU A 89 -20.63 -2.36 23.50
C LEU A 89 -21.44 -1.29 24.27
N GLY A 90 -22.06 -0.34 23.56
CA GLY A 90 -22.86 0.73 24.16
C GLY A 90 -22.05 1.90 24.73
N HIS A 91 -20.77 2.03 24.35
CA HIS A 91 -19.91 3.13 24.74
C HIS A 91 -19.76 4.18 23.62
N ASP A 92 -19.23 5.35 23.94
CA ASP A 92 -18.93 6.38 22.93
C ASP A 92 -17.79 5.92 22.02
N MET A 93 -18.02 5.99 20.70
CA MET A 93 -17.02 5.66 19.69
C MET A 93 -15.76 6.55 19.75
N SER A 94 -15.87 7.74 20.30
CA SER A 94 -14.74 8.67 20.46
C SER A 94 -13.81 8.32 21.61
N THR A 95 -14.22 7.41 22.50
CA THR A 95 -13.36 6.89 23.55
C THR A 95 -12.13 6.25 22.91
N ASP A 96 -10.94 6.58 23.34
CA ASP A 96 -9.66 6.07 22.82
C ASP A 96 -9.25 6.56 21.40
N VAL A 97 -10.01 7.45 20.77
CA VAL A 97 -9.65 8.03 19.48
C VAL A 97 -8.79 9.27 19.67
N VAL A 98 -7.51 9.18 19.27
CA VAL A 98 -6.58 10.32 19.33
C VAL A 98 -6.98 11.42 18.35
N TRP A 99 -7.30 11.04 17.11
CA TRP A 99 -7.64 11.96 16.04
C TRP A 99 -8.51 11.29 14.98
N GLY A 100 -9.54 11.98 14.50
CA GLY A 100 -10.45 11.48 13.47
C GLY A 100 -11.66 10.76 14.03
N THR A 101 -12.26 9.89 13.21
CA THR A 101 -13.45 9.11 13.57
C THR A 101 -13.28 7.68 13.05
N PRO A 102 -13.60 6.65 13.86
CA PRO A 102 -13.61 5.27 13.38
C PRO A 102 -14.56 5.10 12.18
N ARG A 103 -14.17 4.28 11.21
CA ARG A 103 -14.90 4.13 9.95
C ARG A 103 -15.79 2.90 9.99
N ILE A 104 -17.11 3.11 10.00
CA ILE A 104 -18.13 2.04 10.03
C ILE A 104 -17.96 1.07 8.85
N MET A 105 -17.66 1.58 7.65
CA MET A 105 -17.54 0.76 6.43
C MET A 105 -16.27 -0.11 6.38
N ARG A 106 -15.43 -0.13 7.41
CA ARG A 106 -14.22 -0.94 7.49
C ARG A 106 -14.39 -2.24 8.27
N THR A 107 -15.54 -2.87 8.17
CA THR A 107 -15.85 -4.11 8.89
C THR A 107 -14.81 -5.22 8.63
N ASP A 108 -14.31 -5.36 7.42
CA ASP A 108 -13.27 -6.36 7.10
C ASP A 108 -12.00 -6.15 7.95
N GLU A 109 -11.71 -4.93 8.35
CA GLU A 109 -10.57 -4.62 9.22
C GLU A 109 -10.92 -4.87 10.70
N TYR A 110 -11.88 -4.11 11.27
CA TYR A 110 -12.06 -4.09 12.72
C TYR A 110 -12.96 -5.22 13.25
N VAL A 111 -13.77 -5.87 12.40
CA VAL A 111 -14.58 -7.05 12.78
C VAL A 111 -13.84 -8.35 12.45
N VAL A 112 -13.02 -8.39 11.40
CA VAL A 112 -12.37 -9.62 10.92
C VAL A 112 -10.86 -9.59 11.10
N GLY A 113 -10.14 -8.77 10.37
CA GLY A 113 -8.67 -8.84 10.30
C GLY A 113 -7.98 -8.56 11.64
N THR A 114 -8.32 -7.46 12.30
CA THR A 114 -7.69 -7.08 13.57
C THR A 114 -8.03 -8.05 14.71
N PRO A 115 -9.31 -8.49 14.91
CA PRO A 115 -9.62 -9.52 15.90
C PRO A 115 -8.92 -10.86 15.64
N LEU A 116 -8.81 -11.27 14.37
CA LEU A 116 -8.09 -12.48 14.00
C LEU A 116 -6.60 -12.39 14.34
N ALA A 117 -5.96 -11.24 14.06
CA ALA A 117 -4.56 -11.02 14.45
C ALA A 117 -4.39 -11.03 15.98
N PHE A 118 -5.34 -10.46 16.73
CA PHE A 118 -5.32 -10.45 18.19
C PHE A 118 -5.49 -11.85 18.77
N SER A 119 -6.36 -12.66 18.18
CA SER A 119 -6.61 -14.03 18.64
C SER A 119 -5.38 -14.92 18.57
N GLN A 120 -4.44 -14.63 17.68
CA GLN A 120 -3.21 -15.40 17.54
C GLN A 120 -2.33 -15.36 18.80
N SER A 121 -2.41 -14.30 19.60
CA SER A 121 -1.71 -14.24 20.89
C SER A 121 -2.18 -15.31 21.87
N TYR A 122 -3.45 -15.75 21.79
CA TYR A 122 -4.01 -16.79 22.65
C TYR A 122 -3.65 -18.20 22.20
N SER A 123 -3.32 -18.39 20.92
CA SER A 123 -2.87 -19.68 20.37
C SER A 123 -1.34 -19.79 20.25
N GLY A 124 -0.58 -18.83 20.80
CA GLY A 124 0.87 -18.78 20.66
C GLY A 124 1.33 -18.58 19.21
N TYR A 125 0.55 -17.87 18.41
CA TYR A 125 0.80 -17.62 16.98
C TYR A 125 0.91 -18.92 16.15
N SER A 126 0.08 -19.91 16.49
CA SER A 126 0.06 -21.17 15.77
C SER A 126 -0.41 -21.00 14.32
N TYR A 127 0.10 -21.83 13.43
CA TYR A 127 -0.23 -21.81 12.00
C TYR A 127 -1.70 -22.16 11.75
N PHE A 128 -2.23 -23.11 12.52
CA PHE A 128 -3.63 -23.50 12.56
C PHE A 128 -4.22 -23.14 13.92
N ASN A 129 -5.39 -22.50 13.92
CA ASN A 129 -6.07 -22.03 15.14
C ASN A 129 -7.50 -22.56 15.17
N ASP A 130 -7.89 -23.16 16.27
CA ASP A 130 -9.20 -23.78 16.51
C ASP A 130 -10.20 -22.90 17.29
N LEU A 131 -9.79 -21.67 17.66
CA LEU A 131 -10.64 -20.73 18.40
C LEU A 131 -11.87 -20.25 17.61
N PHE A 132 -11.88 -20.43 16.29
CA PHE A 132 -12.91 -19.87 15.40
C PHE A 132 -13.93 -20.89 14.88
N GLY A 133 -13.83 -22.15 15.24
CA GLY A 133 -14.76 -23.16 14.74
C GLY A 133 -14.41 -24.58 15.18
N ASN A 134 -15.20 -25.53 14.69
CA ASN A 134 -15.03 -26.94 15.01
C ASN A 134 -13.80 -27.60 14.36
N LYS A 135 -13.11 -26.89 13.49
CA LYS A 135 -11.87 -27.35 12.83
C LYS A 135 -10.85 -26.24 12.84
N PRO A 136 -9.57 -26.58 12.97
CA PRO A 136 -8.49 -25.60 12.91
C PRO A 136 -8.52 -24.81 11.60
N ALA A 137 -8.53 -23.48 11.70
CA ALA A 137 -8.45 -22.58 10.56
C ALA A 137 -6.99 -22.27 10.22
N ASP A 138 -6.66 -22.30 8.94
CA ASP A 138 -5.34 -21.86 8.44
C ASP A 138 -5.24 -20.33 8.58
N MET A 139 -4.43 -19.91 9.53
CA MET A 139 -4.26 -18.50 9.88
C MET A 139 -3.32 -17.77 8.92
N PHE A 140 -2.42 -18.52 8.26
CA PHE A 140 -1.47 -17.94 7.34
C PHE A 140 -2.08 -17.65 5.97
N ILE A 141 -2.55 -18.69 5.26
CA ILE A 141 -3.04 -18.52 3.87
C ILE A 141 -4.44 -17.91 3.82
N VAL A 142 -5.36 -18.35 4.69
CA VAL A 142 -6.78 -17.95 4.60
C VAL A 142 -7.07 -16.65 5.33
N LYS A 143 -6.45 -16.47 6.50
CA LYS A 143 -6.83 -15.38 7.40
C LYS A 143 -5.88 -14.20 7.36
N ASP A 144 -4.72 -14.35 6.71
CA ASP A 144 -3.66 -13.32 6.65
C ASP A 144 -3.34 -12.76 8.05
N ALA A 145 -3.22 -13.67 9.02
CA ALA A 145 -2.92 -13.35 10.41
C ALA A 145 -1.47 -13.73 10.78
N PRO A 146 -0.86 -13.10 11.80
CA PRO A 146 0.50 -13.38 12.20
C PRO A 146 0.66 -14.81 12.72
N VAL A 147 1.70 -15.53 12.28
CA VAL A 147 2.03 -16.90 12.71
C VAL A 147 3.52 -17.07 12.99
N LEU A 148 3.89 -18.01 13.87
CA LEU A 148 5.28 -18.40 14.09
C LEU A 148 5.69 -19.46 13.06
N ALA A 149 6.03 -19.02 11.85
CA ALA A 149 6.50 -19.89 10.77
C ALA A 149 7.59 -19.20 9.94
N LEU A 150 8.43 -19.97 9.24
CA LEU A 150 9.50 -19.41 8.40
C LEU A 150 8.95 -18.48 7.31
N ALA A 151 7.79 -18.80 6.76
CA ALA A 151 7.15 -17.99 5.72
C ALA A 151 6.68 -16.60 6.21
N GLU A 152 6.58 -16.39 7.54
CA GLU A 152 6.30 -15.07 8.12
C GLU A 152 7.43 -14.05 7.85
N LEU A 153 8.60 -14.51 7.42
CA LEU A 153 9.67 -13.66 6.91
C LEU A 153 9.18 -12.77 5.73
N PHE A 154 8.24 -13.27 4.94
CA PHE A 154 7.63 -12.54 3.83
C PHE A 154 6.47 -11.62 4.24
N ARG A 155 6.17 -11.53 5.55
CA ARG A 155 5.14 -10.65 6.13
C ARG A 155 5.71 -9.77 7.25
N PRO A 156 6.72 -8.92 6.97
CA PRO A 156 7.48 -8.22 8.01
C PRO A 156 6.63 -7.31 8.89
N PHE A 157 5.48 -6.85 8.41
CA PHE A 157 4.59 -5.99 9.19
C PHE A 157 3.83 -6.76 10.29
N HIS A 158 3.68 -8.07 10.17
CA HIS A 158 3.08 -8.92 11.21
C HIS A 158 4.02 -9.15 12.41
N TRP A 159 5.33 -8.96 12.24
CA TRP A 159 6.30 -9.16 13.33
C TRP A 159 6.01 -8.31 14.55
N GLY A 160 5.37 -7.14 14.34
CA GLY A 160 4.95 -6.30 15.47
C GLY A 160 4.03 -7.01 16.44
N TYR A 161 3.10 -7.83 15.97
CA TYR A 161 2.21 -8.61 16.82
C TYR A 161 2.97 -9.67 17.62
N ILE A 162 3.93 -10.34 17.00
CA ILE A 162 4.74 -11.38 17.63
C ILE A 162 5.68 -10.77 18.67
N LEU A 163 6.28 -9.62 18.39
CA LEU A 163 7.30 -9.00 19.23
C LEU A 163 6.72 -8.12 20.36
N PHE A 164 5.60 -7.42 20.11
CA PHE A 164 5.07 -6.39 21.01
C PHE A 164 3.66 -6.71 21.55
N GLY A 165 3.07 -7.86 21.14
CA GLY A 165 1.71 -8.24 21.48
C GLY A 165 0.64 -7.48 20.68
N SER A 166 -0.63 -7.66 21.04
CA SER A 166 -1.77 -7.23 20.22
C SER A 166 -1.83 -5.73 19.98
N SER A 167 -1.89 -4.92 21.03
CA SER A 167 -2.07 -3.46 20.90
C SER A 167 -0.89 -2.73 20.26
N ARG A 168 0.31 -2.95 20.76
CA ARG A 168 1.53 -2.34 20.20
C ARG A 168 1.87 -2.94 18.84
N GLY A 169 1.54 -4.21 18.64
CA GLY A 169 1.64 -4.88 17.36
C GLY A 169 0.75 -4.23 16.30
N LEU A 170 -0.48 -3.88 16.67
CA LEU A 170 -1.39 -3.12 15.81
C LEU A 170 -0.81 -1.74 15.46
N ALA A 171 -0.26 -1.04 16.43
CA ALA A 171 0.41 0.25 16.21
C ALA A 171 1.60 0.12 15.25
N PHE A 172 2.43 -0.92 15.42
CA PHE A 172 3.52 -1.24 14.50
C PHE A 172 3.00 -1.56 13.10
N TYR A 173 2.02 -2.47 12.99
CA TYR A 173 1.42 -2.91 11.73
C TYR A 173 0.92 -1.72 10.88
N TRP A 174 0.27 -0.74 11.51
CA TRP A 174 -0.23 0.44 10.81
C TRP A 174 0.87 1.46 10.49
N SER A 175 1.66 1.84 11.49
CA SER A 175 2.68 2.89 11.33
C SER A 175 3.82 2.46 10.42
N ALA A 176 4.31 1.21 10.57
CA ALA A 176 5.38 0.70 9.72
C ALA A 176 4.95 0.62 8.25
N ARG A 177 3.74 0.12 7.96
CA ARG A 177 3.21 0.07 6.59
C ARG A 177 3.10 1.46 5.97
N LEU A 178 2.58 2.45 6.71
CA LEU A 178 2.44 3.82 6.19
C LEU A 178 3.80 4.46 5.92
N VAL A 179 4.71 4.39 6.89
CA VAL A 179 6.04 5.00 6.79
C VAL A 179 6.88 4.32 5.72
N VAL A 180 6.88 2.98 5.68
CA VAL A 180 7.64 2.23 4.67
C VAL A 180 7.06 2.44 3.28
N LEU A 181 5.72 2.50 3.12
CA LEU A 181 5.10 2.83 1.83
C LEU A 181 5.52 4.21 1.34
N PHE A 182 5.49 5.22 2.23
CA PHE A 182 5.91 6.56 1.89
C PHE A 182 7.40 6.61 1.47
N LEU A 183 8.28 5.98 2.25
CA LEU A 183 9.71 5.95 1.95
C LEU A 183 10.02 5.15 0.68
N ALA A 184 9.35 4.00 0.48
CA ALA A 184 9.50 3.18 -0.72
C ALA A 184 9.05 3.94 -1.98
N ALA A 185 7.90 4.62 -1.93
CA ALA A 185 7.42 5.46 -3.01
C ALA A 185 8.38 6.63 -3.29
N TYR A 186 8.91 7.26 -2.25
CA TYR A 186 9.89 8.34 -2.39
C TYR A 186 11.17 7.88 -3.09
N GLU A 187 11.78 6.77 -2.63
CA GLU A 187 12.97 6.19 -3.27
C GLU A 187 12.69 5.73 -4.71
N PHE A 188 11.50 5.15 -4.94
CA PHE A 188 11.06 4.75 -6.28
C PHE A 188 10.98 5.96 -7.22
N PHE A 189 10.34 7.05 -6.79
CA PHE A 189 10.25 8.25 -7.62
C PHE A 189 11.61 8.91 -7.87
N LEU A 190 12.51 8.88 -6.91
CA LEU A 190 13.90 9.27 -7.14
C LEU A 190 14.61 8.36 -8.14
N CYS A 191 14.31 7.04 -8.10
CA CYS A 191 14.91 6.07 -9.02
C CYS A 191 14.45 6.24 -10.45
N ILE A 192 13.17 6.54 -10.68
CA ILE A 192 12.61 6.73 -12.02
C ILE A 192 12.79 8.15 -12.57
N SER A 193 13.18 9.13 -11.75
CA SER A 193 13.46 10.50 -12.22
C SER A 193 14.67 10.56 -13.13
N ASN A 194 14.64 11.45 -14.12
CA ASN A 194 15.69 11.55 -15.14
C ASN A 194 17.04 12.02 -14.60
N ASP A 195 17.06 12.78 -13.51
CA ASP A 195 18.28 13.30 -12.88
C ASP A 195 18.14 13.29 -11.35
N ARG A 196 18.73 12.27 -10.73
CA ARG A 196 18.70 12.06 -9.28
C ARG A 196 19.42 13.13 -8.45
N ARG A 197 20.28 13.93 -9.08
CA ARG A 197 21.14 14.90 -8.38
C ARG A 197 20.48 16.26 -8.19
N GLN A 198 19.47 16.59 -9.00
CA GLN A 198 18.81 17.89 -8.92
C GLN A 198 17.85 17.94 -7.71
N GLU A 199 17.95 19.01 -6.92
CA GLU A 199 17.07 19.25 -5.76
C GLU A 199 15.59 19.31 -6.13
N LYS A 200 15.29 19.79 -7.34
CA LYS A 200 13.92 19.82 -7.87
C LYS A 200 13.27 18.44 -7.86
N HIS A 201 14.01 17.41 -8.26
CA HIS A 201 13.47 16.05 -8.31
C HIS A 201 13.18 15.45 -6.93
N LYS A 202 13.89 15.89 -5.86
CA LYS A 202 13.56 15.48 -4.49
C LYS A 202 12.18 16.00 -4.06
N GLY A 203 11.85 17.25 -4.38
CA GLY A 203 10.53 17.82 -4.10
C GLY A 203 9.41 17.12 -4.87
N VAL A 204 9.62 16.87 -6.16
CA VAL A 204 8.65 16.16 -6.99
C VAL A 204 8.46 14.72 -6.52
N ALA A 205 9.55 14.01 -6.17
CA ALA A 205 9.47 12.66 -5.59
C ALA A 205 8.72 12.64 -4.26
N PHE A 206 8.92 13.65 -3.41
CA PHE A 206 8.20 13.80 -2.15
C PHE A 206 6.69 13.97 -2.37
N VAL A 207 6.28 14.83 -3.31
CA VAL A 207 4.87 14.99 -3.69
C VAL A 207 4.31 13.69 -4.24
N GLY A 208 5.05 13.00 -5.12
CA GLY A 208 4.65 11.69 -5.63
C GLY A 208 4.42 10.67 -4.52
N ALA A 209 5.32 10.63 -3.53
CA ALA A 209 5.18 9.74 -2.37
C ALA A 209 3.93 10.05 -1.53
N ILE A 210 3.59 11.33 -1.34
CA ILE A 210 2.34 11.74 -0.69
C ILE A 210 1.13 11.28 -1.53
N LEU A 211 1.15 11.51 -2.84
CA LEU A 211 0.06 11.13 -3.74
C LEU A 211 -0.19 9.60 -3.74
N ILE A 212 0.83 8.79 -3.45
CA ILE A 212 0.68 7.34 -3.26
C ILE A 212 0.23 7.01 -1.83
N ALA A 213 1.04 7.36 -0.82
CA ALA A 213 0.82 6.89 0.54
C ALA A 213 -0.44 7.46 1.19
N CYS A 214 -0.79 8.72 0.87
CA CYS A 214 -1.98 9.39 1.38
C CYS A 214 -3.18 9.33 0.42
N ALA A 215 -3.09 8.56 -0.68
CA ALA A 215 -4.19 8.44 -1.63
C ALA A 215 -5.47 7.94 -0.94
N PRO A 216 -6.64 8.51 -1.23
CA PRO A 216 -7.90 8.01 -0.70
C PRO A 216 -8.09 6.51 -0.89
N LEU A 217 -7.78 5.99 -2.08
CA LEU A 217 -7.84 4.56 -2.38
C LEU A 217 -6.94 3.75 -1.47
N VAL A 218 -5.68 4.14 -1.28
CA VAL A 218 -4.73 3.43 -0.40
C VAL A 218 -5.23 3.47 1.04
N GLN A 219 -5.77 4.61 1.50
CA GLN A 219 -6.28 4.75 2.86
C GLN A 219 -7.55 3.93 3.11
N TRP A 220 -8.42 3.74 2.12
CA TRP A 220 -9.58 2.88 2.23
C TRP A 220 -9.22 1.39 2.21
N TRP A 221 -8.23 1.00 1.41
CA TRP A 221 -7.76 -0.39 1.29
C TRP A 221 -6.53 -0.68 2.17
N PHE A 222 -6.22 0.19 3.13
CA PHE A 222 -4.97 0.12 3.87
C PHE A 222 -4.79 -1.18 4.66
N ALA A 223 -5.84 -1.68 5.28
CA ALA A 223 -5.80 -2.88 6.12
C ALA A 223 -6.51 -4.09 5.48
N VAL A 224 -6.88 -3.99 4.20
CA VAL A 224 -7.61 -5.04 3.51
C VAL A 224 -6.89 -5.44 2.23
N ASN A 225 -6.75 -6.73 1.98
CA ASN A 225 -6.12 -7.32 0.80
C ASN A 225 -4.66 -6.86 0.56
N ALA A 226 -3.95 -6.44 1.58
CA ALA A 226 -2.52 -6.14 1.56
C ALA A 226 -2.08 -5.20 0.40
N LEU A 227 -2.89 -4.19 0.05
CA LEU A 227 -2.54 -3.23 -1.00
C LEU A 227 -1.25 -2.46 -0.71
N PRO A 228 -1.02 -1.92 0.51
CA PRO A 228 0.25 -1.26 0.82
C PRO A 228 1.45 -2.17 0.63
N GLU A 229 1.37 -3.43 1.03
CA GLU A 229 2.43 -4.43 0.88
C GLU A 229 2.78 -4.68 -0.58
N MET A 230 1.77 -4.80 -1.45
CA MET A 230 2.01 -4.95 -2.90
C MET A 230 2.74 -3.74 -3.48
N LEU A 231 2.33 -2.54 -3.11
CA LEU A 231 2.98 -1.30 -3.56
C LEU A 231 4.41 -1.18 -3.02
N ILE A 232 4.62 -1.48 -1.73
CA ILE A 232 5.95 -1.51 -1.11
C ILE A 232 6.84 -2.53 -1.85
N ALA A 233 6.32 -3.74 -2.09
CA ALA A 233 7.06 -4.79 -2.76
C ALA A 233 7.56 -4.36 -4.14
N ILE A 234 6.72 -3.73 -4.94
CA ILE A 234 7.08 -3.23 -6.26
C ILE A 234 8.12 -2.12 -6.16
N PHE A 235 7.87 -1.09 -5.35
CA PHE A 235 8.73 0.07 -5.27
C PHE A 235 10.12 -0.29 -4.73
N VAL A 236 10.17 -1.08 -3.66
CA VAL A 236 11.45 -1.54 -3.08
C VAL A 236 12.19 -2.46 -4.05
N SER A 237 11.50 -3.42 -4.70
CA SER A 237 12.13 -4.30 -5.70
C SER A 237 12.76 -3.52 -6.84
N ILE A 238 12.08 -2.50 -7.38
CA ILE A 238 12.58 -1.68 -8.46
C ILE A 238 13.83 -0.89 -8.03
N VAL A 239 13.81 -0.28 -6.85
CA VAL A 239 14.96 0.46 -6.31
C VAL A 239 16.15 -0.48 -6.03
N CYS A 240 15.90 -1.63 -5.42
CA CYS A 240 16.94 -2.62 -5.14
C CYS A 240 17.50 -3.22 -6.43
N PHE A 241 16.67 -3.49 -7.44
CA PHE A 241 17.10 -4.04 -8.72
C PHE A 241 17.97 -3.06 -9.51
N ASP A 242 17.62 -1.77 -9.52
CA ASP A 242 18.45 -0.74 -10.13
C ASP A 242 19.81 -0.61 -9.43
N ARG A 243 19.83 -0.71 -8.09
CA ARG A 243 21.08 -0.72 -7.31
C ARG A 243 21.90 -1.99 -7.53
N TYR A 244 21.23 -3.17 -7.57
CA TYR A 244 21.88 -4.46 -7.83
C TYR A 244 22.66 -4.47 -9.16
N LEU A 245 22.07 -3.92 -10.23
CA LEU A 245 22.72 -3.84 -11.52
C LEU A 245 23.82 -2.76 -11.58
N GLY A 246 23.68 -1.69 -10.81
CA GLY A 246 24.64 -0.57 -10.78
C GLY A 246 25.81 -0.74 -9.81
N ASP A 247 25.72 -1.66 -8.85
CA ASP A 247 26.78 -1.91 -7.85
C ASP A 247 27.80 -2.93 -8.37
N THR A 248 28.99 -2.94 -7.81
CA THR A 248 30.06 -3.90 -8.13
C THR A 248 30.47 -4.77 -6.96
N GLU A 249 30.03 -4.42 -5.74
CA GLU A 249 30.34 -5.16 -4.52
C GLU A 249 29.36 -6.32 -4.29
N SER A 250 29.90 -7.55 -4.22
CA SER A 250 29.08 -8.77 -4.05
C SER A 250 28.24 -8.76 -2.76
N GLY A 251 28.74 -8.17 -1.67
CA GLY A 251 28.01 -8.06 -0.40
C GLY A 251 26.76 -7.18 -0.54
N HIS A 252 26.89 -6.04 -1.18
CA HIS A 252 25.74 -5.15 -1.44
C HIS A 252 24.74 -5.81 -2.38
N ARG A 253 25.21 -6.48 -3.45
CA ARG A 253 24.35 -7.21 -4.37
C ARG A 253 23.55 -8.31 -3.69
N ALA A 254 24.19 -9.10 -2.81
CA ALA A 254 23.50 -10.09 -2.01
C ALA A 254 22.39 -9.46 -1.16
N ALA A 255 22.67 -8.35 -0.47
CA ALA A 255 21.67 -7.66 0.32
C ALA A 255 20.49 -7.15 -0.54
N TYR A 256 20.76 -6.58 -1.72
CA TYR A 256 19.68 -6.15 -2.62
C TYR A 256 18.87 -7.33 -3.14
N ALA A 257 19.50 -8.45 -3.49
CA ALA A 257 18.80 -9.64 -3.95
C ALA A 257 17.94 -10.26 -2.85
N ALA A 258 18.45 -10.38 -1.62
CA ALA A 258 17.68 -10.85 -0.47
C ALA A 258 16.42 -9.98 -0.23
N VAL A 259 16.55 -8.64 -0.30
CA VAL A 259 15.40 -7.72 -0.15
C VAL A 259 14.40 -7.92 -1.30
N ILE A 260 14.85 -8.09 -2.54
CA ILE A 260 13.98 -8.37 -3.69
C ILE A 260 13.21 -9.66 -3.47
N LEU A 261 13.83 -10.72 -2.97
CA LEU A 261 13.17 -12.00 -2.71
C LEU A 261 12.15 -11.91 -1.56
N ILE A 262 12.44 -11.16 -0.50
CA ILE A 262 11.45 -10.86 0.55
C ILE A 262 10.25 -10.13 -0.05
N CYS A 263 10.48 -9.12 -0.87
CA CYS A 263 9.43 -8.39 -1.58
C CYS A 263 8.64 -9.29 -2.54
N ALA A 264 9.31 -10.20 -3.25
CA ALA A 264 8.66 -11.17 -4.13
C ALA A 264 7.75 -12.13 -3.34
N GLY A 265 8.21 -12.62 -2.18
CA GLY A 265 7.40 -13.43 -1.26
C GLY A 265 6.21 -12.65 -0.70
N MET A 266 6.42 -11.40 -0.28
CA MET A 266 5.36 -10.51 0.19
C MET A 266 4.31 -10.28 -0.91
N PHE A 267 4.73 -9.99 -2.14
CA PHE A 267 3.84 -9.82 -3.28
C PHE A 267 3.08 -11.12 -3.64
N ALA A 268 3.76 -12.27 -3.64
CA ALA A 268 3.15 -13.55 -3.97
C ALA A 268 2.10 -13.97 -2.94
N LEU A 269 2.38 -13.78 -1.65
CA LEU A 269 1.52 -14.23 -0.55
C LEU A 269 0.32 -13.30 -0.27
N THR A 270 0.16 -12.19 -0.96
CA THR A 270 -1.05 -11.36 -0.86
C THR A 270 -2.28 -12.07 -1.45
N LEU A 271 -2.10 -13.05 -2.34
CA LEU A 271 -3.13 -13.90 -2.94
C LEU A 271 -4.35 -13.12 -3.49
N TYR A 272 -4.10 -11.94 -4.04
CA TYR A 272 -5.13 -11.10 -4.64
C TYR A 272 -4.88 -10.86 -6.13
N PRO A 273 -5.22 -11.84 -7.01
CA PRO A 273 -4.84 -11.82 -8.43
C PRO A 273 -5.26 -10.56 -9.19
N ALA A 274 -6.38 -9.94 -8.80
CA ALA A 274 -6.89 -8.75 -9.47
C ALA A 274 -5.87 -7.59 -9.47
N TRP A 275 -5.13 -7.40 -8.38
CA TRP A 275 -4.07 -6.40 -8.30
C TRP A 275 -2.71 -6.96 -8.67
N GLN A 276 -2.42 -8.21 -8.31
CA GLN A 276 -1.13 -8.84 -8.65
C GLN A 276 -0.89 -8.85 -10.15
N ILE A 277 -1.90 -9.20 -10.95
CA ILE A 277 -1.79 -9.25 -12.40
C ILE A 277 -1.64 -7.84 -12.98
N SER A 278 -2.52 -6.90 -12.59
CA SER A 278 -2.47 -5.54 -13.13
C SER A 278 -1.18 -4.81 -12.76
N LEU A 279 -0.74 -4.91 -11.51
CA LEU A 279 0.53 -4.35 -11.05
C LEU A 279 1.74 -5.12 -11.59
N GLY A 280 1.59 -6.40 -11.93
CA GLY A 280 2.61 -7.22 -12.60
C GLY A 280 2.99 -6.67 -13.96
N TYR A 281 2.05 -6.16 -14.74
CA TYR A 281 2.34 -5.45 -16.01
C TYR A 281 3.20 -4.20 -15.78
N LEU A 282 2.87 -3.43 -14.74
CA LEU A 282 3.68 -2.27 -14.38
C LEU A 282 5.10 -2.68 -13.98
N LEU A 283 5.21 -3.68 -13.10
CA LEU A 283 6.49 -4.20 -12.60
C LEU A 283 7.37 -4.74 -13.73
N ALA A 284 6.81 -5.55 -14.63
CA ALA A 284 7.56 -6.15 -15.76
C ALA A 284 8.20 -5.08 -16.65
N GLY A 285 7.47 -4.03 -16.98
CA GLY A 285 8.01 -2.94 -17.79
C GLY A 285 9.03 -2.08 -17.06
N LEU A 286 8.84 -1.85 -15.76
CA LEU A 286 9.84 -1.15 -14.94
C LEU A 286 11.15 -1.93 -14.89
N ILE A 287 11.10 -3.26 -14.70
CA ILE A 287 12.27 -4.13 -14.73
C ILE A 287 12.96 -4.04 -16.10
N LEU A 288 12.19 -4.16 -17.19
CA LEU A 288 12.73 -4.07 -18.56
C LEU A 288 13.42 -2.73 -18.79
N CYS A 289 12.82 -1.63 -18.37
CA CYS A 289 13.41 -0.29 -18.51
C CYS A 289 14.72 -0.14 -17.72
N ILE A 290 14.81 -0.75 -16.54
CA ILE A 290 16.05 -0.76 -15.75
C ILE A 290 17.13 -1.61 -16.43
N VAL A 291 16.78 -2.79 -16.96
CA VAL A 291 17.71 -3.63 -17.75
C VAL A 291 18.24 -2.84 -18.94
N ILE A 292 17.37 -2.19 -19.71
CA ILE A 292 17.77 -1.35 -20.84
C ILE A 292 18.71 -0.21 -20.39
N ARG A 293 18.43 0.43 -19.24
CA ARG A 293 19.26 1.50 -18.69
C ARG A 293 20.69 1.05 -18.39
N HIS A 294 20.83 -0.16 -17.84
CA HIS A 294 22.12 -0.74 -17.46
C HIS A 294 22.74 -1.62 -18.57
N TRP A 295 22.07 -1.75 -19.74
CA TRP A 295 22.54 -2.60 -20.83
C TRP A 295 23.96 -2.21 -21.26
N GLY A 296 24.83 -3.20 -21.36
CA GLY A 296 26.25 -2.99 -21.69
C GLY A 296 27.16 -2.71 -20.47
N HIS A 297 26.60 -2.40 -19.31
CA HIS A 297 27.34 -2.19 -18.06
C HIS A 297 27.14 -3.31 -17.04
N ILE A 298 26.23 -4.26 -17.33
CA ILE A 298 25.92 -5.37 -16.41
C ILE A 298 27.13 -6.31 -16.33
N ARG A 299 27.75 -6.38 -15.15
CA ARG A 299 28.84 -7.30 -14.85
C ARG A 299 28.48 -8.13 -13.63
N ILE A 300 28.03 -9.36 -13.84
CA ILE A 300 27.71 -10.30 -12.76
C ILE A 300 28.86 -11.30 -12.65
N SER A 301 29.50 -11.37 -11.50
CA SER A 301 30.56 -12.34 -11.24
C SER A 301 29.97 -13.74 -11.00
N ARG A 302 30.80 -14.80 -11.14
CA ARG A 302 30.39 -16.15 -10.76
C ARG A 302 29.98 -16.25 -9.29
N LYS A 303 30.65 -15.50 -8.42
CA LYS A 303 30.29 -15.40 -6.99
C LYS A 303 28.91 -14.81 -6.79
N ASP A 304 28.57 -13.71 -7.47
CA ASP A 304 27.24 -13.09 -7.39
C ASP A 304 26.14 -14.04 -7.87
N ALA A 305 26.40 -14.76 -8.96
CA ALA A 305 25.47 -15.75 -9.50
C ALA A 305 25.22 -16.92 -8.51
N LEU A 306 26.28 -17.43 -7.88
CA LEU A 306 26.16 -18.50 -6.89
C LEU A 306 25.38 -18.05 -5.64
N ILE A 307 25.66 -16.83 -5.14
CA ILE A 307 24.92 -16.26 -4.01
C ILE A 307 23.43 -16.14 -4.39
N PHE A 308 23.13 -15.58 -5.54
CA PHE A 308 21.75 -15.40 -6.00
C PHE A 308 21.01 -16.71 -6.17
N VAL A 309 21.66 -17.76 -6.70
CA VAL A 309 21.07 -19.10 -6.79
C VAL A 309 20.79 -19.67 -5.40
N GLY A 310 21.71 -19.50 -4.43
CA GLY A 310 21.50 -19.91 -3.05
C GLY A 310 20.32 -19.19 -2.39
N GLU A 311 20.19 -17.90 -2.61
CA GLU A 311 19.08 -17.09 -2.11
C GLU A 311 17.73 -17.49 -2.74
N ILE A 312 17.70 -17.76 -4.05
CA ILE A 312 16.51 -18.31 -4.71
C ILE A 312 16.14 -19.69 -4.13
N ALA A 313 17.12 -20.56 -3.91
CA ALA A 313 16.87 -21.87 -3.31
C ALA A 313 16.25 -21.72 -1.91
N LEU A 314 16.79 -20.85 -1.08
CA LEU A 314 16.24 -20.54 0.25
C LEU A 314 14.82 -19.97 0.15
N PHE A 315 14.58 -19.03 -0.75
CA PHE A 315 13.26 -18.47 -1.05
C PHE A 315 12.25 -19.57 -1.41
N CYS A 316 12.62 -20.48 -2.32
CA CYS A 316 11.78 -21.60 -2.73
C CYS A 316 11.49 -22.56 -1.57
N VAL A 317 12.46 -22.83 -0.71
CA VAL A 317 12.27 -23.66 0.48
C VAL A 317 11.28 -23.02 1.46
N ILE A 318 11.44 -21.73 1.74
CA ILE A 318 10.55 -21.00 2.67
C ILE A 318 9.13 -20.92 2.09
N LEU A 319 8.97 -20.53 0.84
CA LEU A 319 7.66 -20.45 0.20
C LEU A 319 7.02 -21.83 0.05
N GLY A 320 7.82 -22.83 -0.35
CA GLY A 320 7.39 -24.22 -0.45
C GLY A 320 6.92 -24.79 0.88
N SER A 321 7.56 -24.44 2.00
CA SER A 321 7.12 -24.85 3.33
C SER A 321 5.70 -24.37 3.64
N ALA A 322 5.35 -23.11 3.29
CA ALA A 322 4.01 -22.59 3.46
C ALA A 322 2.98 -23.34 2.59
N VAL A 323 3.33 -23.58 1.32
CA VAL A 323 2.45 -24.32 0.38
C VAL A 323 2.20 -25.75 0.88
N VAL A 324 3.25 -26.46 1.33
CA VAL A 324 3.13 -27.82 1.87
C VAL A 324 2.28 -27.83 3.13
N THR A 325 2.52 -26.90 4.06
CA THR A 325 1.77 -26.82 5.33
C THR A 325 0.29 -26.52 5.06
N SER A 326 -0.02 -25.63 4.13
CA SER A 326 -1.40 -25.25 3.76
C SER A 326 -2.02 -26.12 2.67
N TRP A 327 -1.38 -27.23 2.25
CA TRP A 327 -1.83 -27.98 1.08
C TRP A 327 -3.28 -28.44 1.15
N GLY A 328 -3.71 -28.97 2.31
CA GLY A 328 -5.10 -29.37 2.53
C GLY A 328 -6.09 -28.22 2.44
N THR A 329 -5.69 -27.03 2.91
CA THR A 329 -6.47 -25.79 2.80
C THR A 329 -6.61 -25.35 1.34
N ILE A 330 -5.50 -25.37 0.59
CA ILE A 330 -5.48 -25.00 -0.83
C ILE A 330 -6.38 -25.94 -1.64
N GLN A 331 -6.31 -27.25 -1.41
CA GLN A 331 -7.20 -28.23 -2.05
C GLN A 331 -8.67 -27.97 -1.72
N SER A 332 -8.98 -27.70 -0.45
CA SER A 332 -10.34 -27.40 -0.01
C SER A 332 -10.89 -26.13 -0.66
N MET A 333 -10.06 -25.08 -0.78
CA MET A 333 -10.44 -23.85 -1.48
C MET A 333 -10.71 -24.09 -2.97
N HIS A 334 -9.87 -24.88 -3.63
CA HIS A 334 -10.06 -25.23 -5.05
C HIS A 334 -11.35 -26.02 -5.26
N THR A 335 -11.71 -26.91 -4.33
CA THR A 335 -12.94 -27.69 -4.39
C THR A 335 -14.17 -26.83 -4.08
N ALA A 336 -14.09 -25.93 -3.10
CA ALA A 336 -15.20 -25.07 -2.70
C ALA A 336 -15.55 -23.99 -3.75
N TYR A 337 -14.56 -23.58 -4.55
CA TYR A 337 -14.74 -22.54 -5.58
C TYR A 337 -14.32 -23.09 -6.95
N PRO A 338 -15.05 -24.07 -7.50
CA PRO A 338 -14.71 -24.62 -8.81
C PRO A 338 -14.98 -23.60 -9.89
N GLY A 339 -14.00 -23.43 -10.76
CA GLY A 339 -14.09 -22.57 -11.94
C GLY A 339 -13.24 -21.30 -11.83
N ALA A 340 -12.75 -20.87 -12.98
CA ALA A 340 -11.96 -19.67 -13.10
C ALA A 340 -12.87 -18.44 -13.32
N ARG A 341 -12.50 -17.31 -12.74
CA ARG A 341 -13.13 -16.03 -13.09
C ARG A 341 -12.98 -15.77 -14.58
N GLN A 342 -14.02 -15.21 -15.20
CA GLN A 342 -14.07 -14.91 -16.63
C GLN A 342 -14.38 -13.43 -16.88
N SER A 343 -13.69 -12.53 -16.17
CA SER A 343 -13.84 -11.10 -16.39
C SER A 343 -13.39 -10.73 -17.81
N ILE A 344 -14.22 -9.94 -18.48
CA ILE A 344 -13.92 -9.32 -19.76
C ILE A 344 -13.66 -7.81 -19.63
N GLY A 345 -13.73 -7.27 -18.43
CA GLY A 345 -13.64 -5.83 -18.17
C GLY A 345 -14.90 -5.08 -18.58
N GLY A 346 -14.76 -3.81 -18.92
CA GLY A 346 -15.85 -2.92 -19.33
C GLY A 346 -16.64 -2.33 -18.17
N GLY A 347 -17.48 -1.37 -18.47
CA GLY A 347 -18.45 -0.79 -17.54
C GLY A 347 -17.94 0.31 -16.61
N LEU A 348 -16.63 0.61 -16.60
CA LEU A 348 -16.14 1.79 -15.89
C LEU A 348 -16.46 3.05 -16.71
N PRO A 349 -17.20 4.03 -16.16
CA PRO A 349 -17.48 5.26 -16.90
C PRO A 349 -16.18 6.01 -17.23
N PRO A 350 -15.92 6.39 -18.50
CA PRO A 350 -14.69 7.10 -18.86
C PRO A 350 -14.45 8.40 -18.08
N LEU A 351 -15.53 9.08 -17.70
CA LEU A 351 -15.46 10.29 -16.87
C LEU A 351 -14.84 10.01 -15.49
N SER A 352 -14.97 8.80 -14.97
CA SER A 352 -14.37 8.41 -13.68
C SER A 352 -12.85 8.42 -13.70
N LEU A 353 -12.21 8.35 -14.87
CA LEU A 353 -10.75 8.47 -15.01
C LEU A 353 -10.29 9.92 -14.77
N ILE A 354 -11.11 10.90 -15.16
CA ILE A 354 -10.78 12.33 -15.05
C ILE A 354 -11.22 12.89 -13.68
N SER A 355 -12.22 12.28 -13.05
CA SER A 355 -12.81 12.74 -11.79
C SER A 355 -12.01 12.36 -10.54
N SER A 356 -10.78 11.90 -10.69
CA SER A 356 -9.92 11.46 -9.58
C SER A 356 -9.75 12.53 -8.49
N VAL A 357 -9.69 13.81 -8.86
CA VAL A 357 -9.61 14.95 -7.92
C VAL A 357 -10.84 15.03 -7.01
N GLY A 358 -12.01 14.62 -7.49
CA GLY A 358 -13.26 14.62 -6.71
C GLY A 358 -13.16 13.74 -5.46
N THR A 359 -12.33 12.70 -5.48
CA THR A 359 -12.16 11.79 -4.33
C THR A 359 -11.47 12.44 -3.13
N LEU A 360 -10.83 13.60 -3.28
CA LEU A 360 -10.29 14.38 -2.16
C LEU A 360 -11.40 14.86 -1.21
N PHE A 361 -12.59 15.03 -1.72
CA PHE A 361 -13.73 15.51 -0.91
C PHE A 361 -14.43 14.36 -0.17
N PHE A 362 -14.14 13.10 -0.51
CA PHE A 362 -14.81 11.93 0.03
C PHE A 362 -14.05 11.11 1.10
N PRO A 363 -12.78 11.37 1.43
CA PRO A 363 -11.97 10.39 2.17
C PRO A 363 -12.43 10.14 3.61
N PHE A 364 -13.25 11.02 4.19
CA PHE A 364 -13.53 11.04 5.61
C PHE A 364 -15.03 11.07 5.97
N LYS A 365 -15.92 10.98 4.99
CA LYS A 365 -17.35 10.94 5.24
C LYS A 365 -17.90 9.57 4.94
N ASP A 366 -18.52 8.95 5.94
CA ASP A 366 -19.52 7.92 5.73
C ASP A 366 -20.75 8.63 5.16
N TYR A 367 -20.78 8.80 3.85
CA TYR A 367 -22.00 9.26 3.23
C TYR A 367 -23.01 8.12 3.27
N ALA A 368 -23.96 8.22 4.16
CA ALA A 368 -25.26 7.64 3.94
C ALA A 368 -25.87 8.45 2.76
N VAL A 369 -25.56 8.02 1.55
CA VAL A 369 -26.20 8.59 0.38
C VAL A 369 -27.55 7.92 0.27
N ASP A 370 -28.59 8.70 0.45
CA ASP A 370 -29.91 8.28 0.06
C ASP A 370 -29.85 7.74 -1.38
N SER A 371 -30.19 6.47 -1.53
CA SER A 371 -30.61 5.77 -2.73
C SER A 371 -29.63 5.39 -3.84
N VAL A 372 -28.40 5.88 -3.90
CA VAL A 372 -27.42 5.33 -4.86
C VAL A 372 -26.19 4.92 -4.08
N THR A 373 -26.20 3.69 -3.66
CA THR A 373 -25.18 3.04 -2.85
C THR A 373 -23.84 3.00 -3.56
N THR A 374 -23.13 4.12 -3.58
CA THR A 374 -21.73 4.11 -3.98
C THR A 374 -20.94 3.69 -2.76
N ASN A 375 -20.50 2.44 -2.74
CA ASN A 375 -19.55 1.99 -1.75
C ASN A 375 -18.28 2.87 -1.89
N MET A 376 -18.01 3.69 -0.86
CA MET A 376 -16.91 4.67 -0.88
C MET A 376 -15.55 4.01 -1.02
N VAL A 377 -15.41 2.78 -0.50
CA VAL A 377 -14.19 1.98 -0.66
C VAL A 377 -13.95 1.68 -2.13
N GLU A 378 -14.99 1.26 -2.85
CA GLU A 378 -14.93 0.94 -4.28
C GLU A 378 -14.86 2.19 -5.16
N ALA A 379 -15.46 3.30 -4.73
CA ALA A 379 -15.45 4.57 -5.45
C ALA A 379 -14.13 5.34 -5.29
N SER A 380 -13.33 5.04 -4.27
CA SER A 380 -12.08 5.75 -4.00
C SER A 380 -11.06 5.62 -5.14
N ARG A 381 -10.25 6.65 -5.35
CA ARG A 381 -9.26 6.75 -6.43
C ARG A 381 -7.94 7.32 -5.89
N PHE A 382 -6.90 7.25 -6.71
CA PHE A 382 -5.72 8.08 -6.54
C PHE A 382 -6.00 9.50 -7.04
N VAL A 383 -5.34 10.48 -6.45
CA VAL A 383 -5.31 11.85 -6.98
C VAL A 383 -4.17 11.93 -7.98
N ASP A 384 -4.42 11.45 -9.18
CA ASP A 384 -3.38 11.23 -10.21
C ASP A 384 -3.32 12.31 -11.29
N LEU A 385 -4.24 13.27 -11.24
CA LEU A 385 -4.35 14.40 -12.19
C LEU A 385 -4.41 13.96 -13.66
N PHE A 386 -4.94 12.76 -13.94
CA PHE A 386 -5.11 12.29 -15.32
C PHE A 386 -5.94 13.28 -16.16
N PRO A 387 -5.55 13.63 -17.40
CA PRO A 387 -4.43 13.10 -18.19
C PRO A 387 -3.17 13.99 -18.20
N LEU A 388 -3.00 14.89 -17.23
CA LEU A 388 -1.93 15.90 -17.22
C LEU A 388 -0.53 15.28 -17.37
N GLY A 389 -0.25 14.19 -16.66
CA GLY A 389 1.06 13.50 -16.73
C GLY A 389 1.38 13.03 -18.16
N ILE A 390 0.39 12.46 -18.86
CA ILE A 390 0.54 12.01 -20.25
C ILE A 390 0.82 13.19 -21.18
N ILE A 391 0.05 14.27 -21.04
CA ILE A 391 0.22 15.49 -21.85
C ILE A 391 1.64 16.04 -21.71
N LEU A 392 2.12 16.19 -20.46
CA LEU A 392 3.47 16.68 -20.18
C LEU A 392 4.56 15.74 -20.72
N ALA A 393 4.39 14.43 -20.56
CA ALA A 393 5.34 13.45 -21.06
C ALA A 393 5.44 13.46 -22.58
N VAL A 394 4.30 13.47 -23.28
CA VAL A 394 4.24 13.52 -24.75
C VAL A 394 4.84 14.84 -25.25
N PHE A 395 4.46 15.97 -24.67
CA PHE A 395 5.04 17.27 -25.01
C PHE A 395 6.56 17.28 -24.83
N GLY A 396 7.06 16.74 -23.70
CA GLY A 396 8.49 16.59 -23.42
C GLY A 396 9.21 15.74 -24.44
N MET A 397 8.64 14.62 -24.88
CA MET A 397 9.20 13.74 -25.92
C MET A 397 9.25 14.44 -27.29
N ILE A 398 8.17 15.14 -27.68
CA ILE A 398 8.11 15.90 -28.93
C ILE A 398 9.17 17.02 -28.92
N LYS A 399 9.25 17.81 -27.85
CA LYS A 399 10.23 18.91 -27.71
C LYS A 399 11.67 18.42 -27.78
N ARG A 400 11.97 17.28 -27.14
CA ARG A 400 13.33 16.70 -27.13
C ARG A 400 13.63 15.86 -28.37
N LYS A 401 12.65 15.61 -29.24
CA LYS A 401 12.74 14.71 -30.41
C LYS A 401 13.29 13.33 -30.04
N LYS A 402 12.99 12.85 -28.82
CA LYS A 402 13.49 11.58 -28.29
C LYS A 402 12.40 10.90 -27.47
N VAL A 403 12.16 9.63 -27.76
CA VAL A 403 11.22 8.81 -27.01
C VAL A 403 11.86 8.42 -25.67
N ASP A 404 11.16 8.70 -24.58
CA ASP A 404 11.48 8.17 -23.26
C ASP A 404 10.78 6.83 -23.08
N VAL A 405 11.57 5.75 -23.10
CA VAL A 405 11.06 4.36 -23.09
C VAL A 405 10.18 4.09 -21.87
N LEU A 406 10.57 4.60 -20.70
CA LEU A 406 9.79 4.40 -19.49
C LEU A 406 8.44 5.13 -19.55
N SER A 407 8.43 6.38 -19.96
CA SER A 407 7.17 7.14 -20.13
C SER A 407 6.27 6.48 -21.18
N ALA A 408 6.85 6.00 -22.30
CA ALA A 408 6.10 5.30 -23.35
C ALA A 408 5.46 4.00 -22.81
N TRP A 409 6.20 3.21 -22.02
CA TRP A 409 5.67 2.01 -21.38
C TRP A 409 4.52 2.33 -20.40
N LEU A 410 4.73 3.31 -19.52
CA LEU A 410 3.71 3.72 -18.56
C LEU A 410 2.43 4.18 -19.27
N ILE A 411 2.55 4.96 -20.34
CA ILE A 411 1.41 5.38 -21.19
C ILE A 411 0.72 4.17 -21.83
N ALA A 412 1.48 3.17 -22.31
CA ALA A 412 0.93 1.95 -22.87
C ALA A 412 0.14 1.15 -21.80
N VAL A 413 0.65 1.03 -20.58
CA VAL A 413 -0.06 0.40 -19.46
C VAL A 413 -1.34 1.16 -19.14
N ILE A 414 -1.30 2.50 -19.06
CA ILE A 414 -2.48 3.32 -18.83
C ILE A 414 -3.52 3.11 -19.94
N ALA A 415 -3.11 3.12 -21.20
CA ALA A 415 -4.01 2.89 -22.35
C ALA A 415 -4.64 1.49 -22.30
N LEU A 416 -3.84 0.45 -22.07
CA LEU A 416 -4.30 -0.93 -21.96
C LEU A 416 -5.38 -1.07 -20.87
N PHE A 417 -5.09 -0.63 -19.66
CA PHE A 417 -6.02 -0.80 -18.54
C PHE A 417 -7.21 0.16 -18.60
N SER A 418 -7.07 1.33 -19.23
CA SER A 418 -8.23 2.22 -19.51
C SER A 418 -9.18 1.58 -20.51
N VAL A 419 -8.68 1.00 -21.60
CA VAL A 419 -9.50 0.27 -22.59
C VAL A 419 -10.15 -0.94 -21.92
N PHE A 420 -9.39 -1.76 -21.17
CA PHE A 420 -9.94 -2.90 -20.46
C PHE A 420 -11.01 -2.49 -19.46
N ALA A 421 -10.81 -1.44 -18.68
CA ALA A 421 -11.75 -1.03 -17.66
C ALA A 421 -13.02 -0.37 -18.22
N CYS A 422 -12.89 0.46 -19.26
CA CYS A 422 -14.03 1.23 -19.79
C CYS A 422 -14.81 0.47 -20.89
N VAL A 423 -14.09 -0.18 -21.81
CA VAL A 423 -14.67 -0.86 -22.98
C VAL A 423 -14.78 -2.36 -22.76
N GLY A 424 -13.74 -2.96 -22.19
CA GLY A 424 -13.60 -4.41 -22.05
C GLY A 424 -12.86 -5.03 -23.21
N MET A 425 -12.66 -6.35 -23.15
CA MET A 425 -11.97 -7.15 -24.18
C MET A 425 -12.71 -8.47 -24.40
N PRO A 426 -12.58 -9.08 -25.60
CA PRO A 426 -13.08 -10.43 -25.84
C PRO A 426 -12.46 -11.43 -24.84
N LEU A 427 -13.23 -12.43 -24.44
CA LEU A 427 -12.81 -13.39 -23.42
C LEU A 427 -11.50 -14.11 -23.77
N TRP A 428 -11.30 -14.46 -25.04
CA TRP A 428 -10.08 -15.12 -25.50
C TRP A 428 -8.85 -14.25 -25.29
N LEU A 429 -8.94 -12.92 -25.52
CA LEU A 429 -7.86 -11.98 -25.32
C LEU A 429 -7.61 -11.76 -23.81
N SER A 430 -8.68 -11.64 -23.00
CA SER A 430 -8.56 -11.56 -21.55
C SER A 430 -7.87 -12.79 -20.97
N LYS A 431 -8.12 -14.00 -21.52
CA LYS A 431 -7.42 -15.23 -21.12
C LYS A 431 -5.93 -15.18 -21.44
N ILE A 432 -5.56 -14.82 -22.68
CA ILE A 432 -4.14 -14.72 -23.10
C ILE A 432 -3.39 -13.71 -22.22
N MET A 433 -4.04 -12.57 -21.91
CA MET A 433 -3.46 -11.51 -21.10
C MET A 433 -3.62 -11.75 -19.58
N MET A 434 -4.11 -12.90 -19.15
CA MET A 434 -4.42 -13.24 -17.74
C MET A 434 -5.37 -12.26 -17.04
N LEU A 435 -6.08 -11.41 -17.78
CA LEU A 435 -6.97 -10.37 -17.22
C LEU A 435 -8.31 -10.92 -16.74
N THR A 436 -8.60 -12.20 -16.92
CA THR A 436 -9.87 -12.82 -16.48
C THR A 436 -10.10 -12.73 -14.97
N SER A 437 -9.06 -12.59 -14.18
CA SER A 437 -9.16 -12.39 -12.73
C SER A 437 -9.22 -10.91 -12.31
N VAL A 438 -9.10 -9.98 -13.26
CA VAL A 438 -9.07 -8.53 -13.03
C VAL A 438 -10.45 -7.95 -13.33
N THR A 439 -11.04 -7.23 -12.38
CA THR A 439 -12.29 -6.49 -12.63
C THR A 439 -11.99 -5.04 -12.96
N SER A 440 -12.92 -4.37 -13.67
CA SER A 440 -12.78 -2.98 -14.09
C SER A 440 -12.50 -2.03 -12.91
N GLY A 441 -13.21 -2.22 -11.79
CA GLY A 441 -12.98 -1.43 -10.57
C GLY A 441 -11.60 -1.64 -9.93
N ARG A 442 -10.95 -2.78 -10.14
CA ARG A 442 -9.61 -3.05 -9.61
C ARG A 442 -8.47 -2.48 -10.47
N CYS A 443 -8.75 -2.17 -11.74
CA CYS A 443 -7.79 -1.52 -12.63
C CYS A 443 -7.38 -0.12 -12.14
N VAL A 444 -8.20 0.54 -11.34
CA VAL A 444 -7.92 1.88 -10.84
C VAL A 444 -6.64 1.97 -10.01
N VAL A 445 -6.18 0.85 -9.45
CA VAL A 445 -4.91 0.80 -8.72
C VAL A 445 -3.73 1.00 -9.66
N VAL A 446 -3.62 0.17 -10.70
CA VAL A 446 -2.52 0.27 -11.66
C VAL A 446 -2.59 1.57 -12.46
N LEU A 447 -3.79 2.03 -12.81
CA LEU A 447 -4.00 3.31 -13.49
C LEU A 447 -3.48 4.48 -12.67
N GLY A 448 -3.86 4.58 -11.39
CA GLY A 448 -3.42 5.65 -10.51
C GLY A 448 -1.91 5.66 -10.28
N VAL A 449 -1.32 4.49 -9.99
CA VAL A 449 0.14 4.39 -9.80
C VAL A 449 0.91 4.75 -11.07
N ALA A 450 0.47 4.26 -12.25
CA ALA A 450 1.11 4.56 -13.52
C ALA A 450 0.97 6.06 -13.88
N ASN A 451 -0.20 6.66 -13.69
CA ASN A 451 -0.43 8.08 -13.93
C ASN A 451 0.46 8.97 -13.05
N ILE A 452 0.55 8.68 -11.74
CA ILE A 452 1.44 9.42 -10.83
C ILE A 452 2.91 9.23 -11.26
N ALA A 453 3.29 8.01 -11.68
CA ALA A 453 4.66 7.76 -12.14
C ALA A 453 5.00 8.55 -13.41
N VAL A 454 4.08 8.63 -14.39
CA VAL A 454 4.26 9.47 -15.59
C VAL A 454 4.34 10.96 -15.21
N LEU A 455 3.45 11.42 -14.32
CA LEU A 455 3.42 12.81 -13.86
C LEU A 455 4.75 13.21 -13.20
N VAL A 456 5.23 12.41 -12.24
CA VAL A 456 6.50 12.66 -11.54
C VAL A 456 7.70 12.63 -12.50
N ARG A 457 7.68 11.73 -13.50
CA ARG A 457 8.77 11.62 -14.46
C ARG A 457 8.79 12.78 -15.47
N ALA A 458 7.62 13.34 -15.80
CA ALA A 458 7.48 14.45 -16.74
C ALA A 458 7.75 15.81 -16.10
N ALA A 459 7.57 15.96 -14.77
CA ALA A 459 7.79 17.18 -14.00
C ALA A 459 9.29 17.45 -13.72
#